data_842bd12168fc6194d5258207689e9978
#
_entry.id   842bd12168fc6194d5258207689e9978
#
_cell.length_a   1.000
_cell.length_b   1.000
_cell.length_c   1.000
_cell.angle_alpha   90.00
_cell.angle_beta   90.00
_cell.angle_gamma   90.00
#
_symmetry.space_group_name_H-M   'P 1'
#
loop_
_entity.id
_entity.type
_entity.pdbx_description
1 polymer ?
#
loop_
_entity_poly.entity_id
_entity_poly.type
_entity_poly.pdbx_seq_one_letter_code
_entity_poly.pdbx_strand_id
1 'polypeptide(L)'
;MRENIENATLLFKNLNKTLKPIYYGNDSYRFDWQPAQNRKHLYSMITSEFNLGGFNLLTNQFDAEYHDEMEELFTKLTISTENVEDVISEYTDYRTYLDYDIEIISRDGKKQKFSKIYREKSGGETQTPYYVAITASFIQLYSIGETIRIIILDEAFDKMDEERIKQMISFFKSENFQVILVAPTSRLELIGEQSDNIIMIYTDGSHNSFTERISYDE
;
A
#
# COMPACT_ATOMS: atom_id res chain seq x y z
N MET A 1 -15.85 -5.54 12.63
CA MET A 1 -15.44 -6.26 11.42
C MET A 1 -15.90 -5.55 10.17
N ARG A 2 -17.21 -5.46 9.91
CA ARG A 2 -17.80 -4.78 8.74
C ARG A 2 -17.23 -3.38 8.52
N GLU A 3 -17.26 -2.53 9.52
CA GLU A 3 -16.71 -1.17 9.46
C GLU A 3 -15.23 -1.14 9.04
N ASN A 4 -14.41 -2.07 9.53
CA ASN A 4 -13.00 -2.15 9.16
C ASN A 4 -12.82 -2.55 7.69
N ILE A 5 -13.64 -3.45 7.16
CA ILE A 5 -13.64 -3.83 5.74
C ILE A 5 -14.08 -2.64 4.87
N GLU A 6 -15.16 -1.95 5.25
CA GLU A 6 -15.66 -0.76 4.54
C GLU A 6 -14.62 0.36 4.54
N ASN A 7 -13.99 0.63 5.69
CA ASN A 7 -12.92 1.61 5.81
C ASN A 7 -11.71 1.27 4.94
N ALA A 8 -11.27 0.00 4.91
CA ALA A 8 -10.17 -0.45 4.06
C ALA A 8 -10.51 -0.25 2.57
N THR A 9 -11.72 -0.62 2.14
CA THR A 9 -12.13 -0.43 0.74
C THR A 9 -12.28 1.04 0.36
N LEU A 10 -12.77 1.88 1.27
CA LEU A 10 -12.85 3.33 1.07
C LEU A 10 -11.46 3.94 0.93
N LEU A 11 -10.51 3.48 1.75
CA LEU A 11 -9.12 3.87 1.68
C LEU A 11 -8.54 3.62 0.29
N PHE A 12 -8.65 2.39 -0.23
CA PHE A 12 -8.15 2.06 -1.56
C PHE A 12 -8.81 2.91 -2.66
N LYS A 13 -10.12 3.19 -2.52
CA LYS A 13 -10.81 4.10 -3.45
C LYS A 13 -10.22 5.50 -3.44
N ASN A 14 -9.89 6.02 -2.26
CA ASN A 14 -9.30 7.36 -2.13
C ASN A 14 -7.87 7.40 -2.64
N LEU A 15 -7.04 6.40 -2.31
CA LEU A 15 -5.68 6.28 -2.84
C LEU A 15 -5.69 6.18 -4.37
N ASN A 16 -6.60 5.42 -4.95
CA ASN A 16 -6.75 5.31 -6.39
C ASN A 16 -7.15 6.63 -7.06
N LYS A 17 -7.89 7.51 -6.38
CA LYS A 17 -8.18 8.86 -6.91
C LYS A 17 -6.92 9.71 -6.99
N THR A 18 -6.07 9.65 -5.96
CA THR A 18 -4.79 10.36 -5.93
C THR A 18 -3.82 9.83 -6.97
N LEU A 19 -3.75 8.52 -7.14
CA LEU A 19 -2.81 7.88 -8.08
C LEU A 19 -3.24 7.97 -9.55
N LYS A 20 -4.54 8.09 -9.83
CA LYS A 20 -5.10 8.06 -11.19
C LYS A 20 -4.43 9.00 -12.21
N PRO A 21 -4.08 10.26 -11.87
CA PRO A 21 -3.44 11.18 -12.82
C PRO A 21 -1.95 10.96 -13.00
N ILE A 22 -1.33 10.03 -12.27
CA ILE A 22 0.13 9.93 -12.15
C ILE A 22 0.64 8.76 -12.98
N TYR A 23 1.62 9.04 -13.83
CA TYR A 23 2.39 8.04 -14.57
C TYR A 23 3.82 8.02 -14.04
N TYR A 24 4.34 6.82 -13.85
CA TYR A 24 5.73 6.55 -13.50
C TYR A 24 6.38 5.82 -14.69
N GLY A 25 7.10 6.56 -15.54
CA GLY A 25 7.48 6.08 -16.85
C GLY A 25 6.26 5.90 -17.75
N ASN A 26 6.09 4.69 -18.25
CA ASN A 26 4.97 4.33 -19.11
C ASN A 26 3.76 3.75 -18.37
N ASP A 27 3.86 3.60 -17.06
CA ASP A 27 2.89 2.86 -16.26
C ASP A 27 2.21 3.76 -15.23
N SER A 28 0.92 3.55 -15.01
CA SER A 28 0.16 4.06 -13.86
C SER A 28 -0.24 2.88 -12.98
N TYR A 29 -0.55 3.17 -11.72
CA TYR A 29 -0.79 2.15 -10.71
C TYR A 29 -2.13 2.35 -10.03
N ARG A 30 -2.79 1.23 -9.73
CA ARG A 30 -4.05 1.20 -9.02
C ARG A 30 -4.09 0.06 -8.03
N PHE A 31 -4.54 0.32 -6.81
CA PHE A 31 -4.87 -0.75 -5.88
C PHE A 31 -6.12 -1.47 -6.36
N ASP A 32 -6.03 -2.78 -6.47
CA ASP A 32 -7.14 -3.69 -6.77
C ASP A 32 -7.41 -4.56 -5.55
N TRP A 33 -8.68 -4.85 -5.29
CA TRP A 33 -9.08 -5.72 -4.20
C TRP A 33 -10.35 -6.48 -4.54
N GLN A 34 -10.47 -7.66 -3.99
CA GLN A 34 -11.64 -8.51 -4.12
C GLN A 34 -11.84 -9.31 -2.84
N PRO A 35 -13.06 -9.81 -2.56
CA PRO A 35 -13.26 -10.76 -1.47
C PRO A 35 -12.34 -11.98 -1.63
N ALA A 36 -11.65 -12.36 -0.56
CA ALA A 36 -10.77 -13.52 -0.54
C ALA A 36 -11.56 -14.79 -0.89
N GLN A 37 -11.02 -15.59 -1.80
CA GLN A 37 -11.74 -16.75 -2.37
C GLN A 37 -12.17 -17.74 -1.28
N ASN A 38 -11.31 -18.00 -0.31
CA ASN A 38 -11.56 -18.91 0.81
C ASN A 38 -12.51 -18.35 1.87
N ARG A 39 -12.87 -17.06 1.80
CA ARG A 39 -13.75 -16.37 2.77
C ARG A 39 -14.87 -15.58 2.10
N LYS A 40 -15.14 -15.83 0.84
CA LYS A 40 -16.12 -15.09 0.05
C LYS A 40 -17.52 -15.10 0.68
N HIS A 41 -17.96 -16.25 1.18
CA HIS A 41 -19.27 -16.39 1.81
C HIS A 41 -19.32 -15.64 3.15
N LEU A 42 -18.30 -15.80 4.01
CA LEU A 42 -18.19 -15.04 5.26
C LEU A 42 -18.12 -13.53 5.01
N TYR A 43 -17.38 -13.11 3.97
CA TYR A 43 -17.36 -11.70 3.55
C TYR A 43 -18.77 -11.21 3.20
N SER A 44 -19.53 -11.97 2.40
CA SER A 44 -20.90 -11.63 2.02
C SER A 44 -21.81 -11.56 3.24
N MET A 45 -21.68 -12.51 4.16
CA MET A 45 -22.45 -12.53 5.42
C MET A 45 -22.16 -11.27 6.27
N ILE A 46 -20.88 -10.91 6.44
CA ILE A 46 -20.48 -9.75 7.26
C ILE A 46 -20.91 -8.43 6.64
N THR A 47 -20.86 -8.31 5.30
CA THR A 47 -21.17 -7.08 4.58
C THR A 47 -22.62 -6.96 4.14
N SER A 48 -23.44 -8.00 4.36
CA SER A 48 -24.85 -8.01 3.96
C SER A 48 -25.66 -6.90 4.66
N GLU A 49 -26.62 -6.31 3.94
CA GLU A 49 -27.50 -5.27 4.48
C GLU A 49 -28.45 -5.80 5.55
N PHE A 50 -28.68 -7.11 5.59
CA PHE A 50 -29.53 -7.76 6.61
C PHE A 50 -29.04 -7.53 8.04
N ASN A 51 -27.73 -7.27 8.23
CA ASN A 51 -27.16 -6.94 9.54
C ASN A 51 -27.52 -5.54 10.08
N LEU A 52 -28.17 -4.69 9.26
CA LEU A 52 -28.48 -3.30 9.63
C LEU A 52 -29.93 -3.06 10.04
N GLY A 53 -30.84 -3.99 9.79
CA GLY A 53 -32.28 -3.78 9.96
C GLY A 53 -32.88 -4.67 11.04
N GLY A 54 -33.47 -3.99 12.01
CA GLY A 54 -34.18 -4.53 13.17
C GLY A 54 -34.97 -5.82 13.01
N PHE A 55 -34.92 -6.54 14.06
CA PHE A 55 -35.57 -7.79 14.42
C PHE A 55 -36.90 -8.10 13.70
N ASN A 56 -37.03 -9.33 13.23
CA ASN A 56 -38.20 -10.20 13.11
C ASN A 56 -38.66 -10.72 11.74
N LEU A 57 -38.36 -10.14 10.60
CA LEU A 57 -38.70 -10.74 9.29
C LEU A 57 -37.46 -11.09 8.45
N LEU A 58 -36.36 -10.45 8.73
CA LEU A 58 -35.07 -10.63 7.98
C LEU A 58 -34.18 -11.71 8.59
N THR A 59 -34.35 -12.06 9.86
CA THR A 59 -33.58 -13.11 10.53
C THR A 59 -33.76 -14.45 9.86
N ASN A 60 -34.98 -14.85 9.50
CA ASN A 60 -35.23 -16.13 8.84
C ASN A 60 -34.58 -16.23 7.44
N GLN A 61 -34.50 -15.12 6.71
CA GLN A 61 -33.83 -15.09 5.42
C GLN A 61 -32.32 -15.12 5.57
N PHE A 62 -31.77 -14.35 6.53
CA PHE A 62 -30.35 -14.35 6.85
C PHE A 62 -29.90 -15.74 7.34
N ASP A 63 -30.63 -16.34 8.27
CA ASP A 63 -30.33 -17.66 8.80
C ASP A 63 -30.40 -18.75 7.70
N ALA A 64 -31.36 -18.63 6.76
CA ALA A 64 -31.47 -19.56 5.66
C ALA A 64 -30.34 -19.40 4.61
N GLU A 65 -29.88 -18.17 4.40
CA GLU A 65 -28.84 -17.85 3.41
C GLU A 65 -27.42 -18.18 3.91
N TYR A 66 -27.17 -17.98 5.23
CA TYR A 66 -25.82 -18.09 5.81
C TYR A 66 -25.72 -19.17 6.91
N HIS A 67 -26.64 -20.14 6.90
CA HIS A 67 -26.69 -21.21 7.91
C HIS A 67 -25.39 -22.02 7.98
N ASP A 68 -24.89 -22.43 6.83
CA ASP A 68 -23.70 -23.27 6.72
C ASP A 68 -22.44 -22.54 7.21
N GLU A 69 -22.30 -21.25 6.89
CA GLU A 69 -21.20 -20.40 7.34
C GLU A 69 -21.23 -20.18 8.87
N MET A 70 -22.41 -19.99 9.40
CA MET A 70 -22.59 -19.87 10.85
C MET A 70 -22.27 -21.17 11.56
N GLU A 71 -22.74 -22.31 11.06
CA GLU A 71 -22.46 -23.63 11.62
C GLU A 71 -20.96 -23.96 11.56
N GLU A 72 -20.30 -23.65 10.43
CA GLU A 72 -18.85 -23.82 10.29
C GLU A 72 -18.09 -22.96 11.31
N LEU A 73 -18.47 -21.69 11.49
CA LEU A 73 -17.86 -20.78 12.46
C LEU A 73 -18.04 -21.29 13.89
N PHE A 74 -19.27 -21.67 14.27
CA PHE A 74 -19.57 -22.23 15.58
C PHE A 74 -18.79 -23.53 15.84
N THR A 75 -18.72 -24.40 14.85
CA THR A 75 -17.99 -25.67 14.94
C THR A 75 -16.51 -25.41 15.21
N LYS A 76 -15.89 -24.48 14.46
CA LYS A 76 -14.47 -24.12 14.66
C LYS A 76 -14.21 -23.49 16.03
N LEU A 77 -15.12 -22.67 16.53
CA LEU A 77 -15.00 -22.04 17.84
C LEU A 77 -15.23 -23.02 19.03
N THR A 78 -16.02 -24.08 18.82
CA THR A 78 -16.37 -25.02 19.89
C THR A 78 -15.52 -26.28 19.91
N ILE A 79 -15.02 -26.75 18.75
CA ILE A 79 -14.28 -28.01 18.63
C ILE A 79 -12.76 -27.79 18.67
N SER A 80 -12.27 -26.57 18.40
CA SER A 80 -10.84 -26.34 18.41
C SER A 80 -10.31 -26.44 19.86
N THR A 81 -9.68 -27.57 20.16
CA THR A 81 -8.88 -27.80 21.36
C THR A 81 -7.54 -27.02 21.28
N GLU A 82 -7.21 -26.48 20.15
CA GLU A 82 -6.03 -25.68 19.91
C GLU A 82 -6.41 -24.20 19.92
N ASN A 83 -6.05 -23.52 20.99
CA ASN A 83 -5.98 -22.07 21.14
C ASN A 83 -7.15 -21.28 20.51
N VAL A 84 -8.30 -21.27 21.18
CA VAL A 84 -9.50 -20.51 20.75
C VAL A 84 -9.16 -19.06 20.42
N GLU A 85 -8.15 -18.47 21.07
CA GLU A 85 -7.69 -17.10 20.84
C GLU A 85 -7.11 -16.93 19.42
N ASP A 86 -6.38 -17.92 18.91
CA ASP A 86 -5.82 -17.86 17.55
C ASP A 86 -6.94 -17.93 16.51
N VAL A 87 -7.94 -18.78 16.73
CA VAL A 87 -9.12 -18.87 15.86
C VAL A 87 -9.89 -17.56 15.87
N ILE A 88 -10.18 -16.99 17.03
CA ILE A 88 -10.85 -15.71 17.15
C ILE A 88 -10.04 -14.62 16.45
N SER A 89 -8.73 -14.57 16.68
CA SER A 89 -7.83 -13.59 16.04
C SER A 89 -7.88 -13.69 14.52
N GLU A 90 -7.84 -14.92 13.98
CA GLU A 90 -7.92 -15.16 12.53
C GLU A 90 -9.24 -14.68 11.94
N TYR A 91 -10.38 -14.98 12.61
CA TYR A 91 -11.71 -14.57 12.12
C TYR A 91 -12.04 -13.09 12.38
N THR A 92 -11.36 -12.46 13.33
CA THR A 92 -11.53 -11.03 13.61
C THR A 92 -10.57 -10.13 12.83
N ASP A 93 -9.57 -10.68 12.15
CA ASP A 93 -8.68 -9.92 11.29
C ASP A 93 -9.36 -9.64 9.93
N TYR A 94 -9.86 -8.41 9.76
CA TYR A 94 -10.53 -7.99 8.51
C TYR A 94 -9.64 -8.13 7.27
N ARG A 95 -8.31 -8.10 7.42
CA ARG A 95 -7.35 -8.20 6.32
C ARG A 95 -7.42 -9.55 5.62
N THR A 96 -7.85 -10.59 6.33
CA THR A 96 -8.00 -11.95 5.79
C THR A 96 -9.23 -12.12 4.87
N TYR A 97 -10.12 -11.13 4.84
CA TYR A 97 -11.34 -11.17 4.02
C TYR A 97 -11.19 -10.53 2.64
N LEU A 98 -10.04 -9.91 2.37
CA LEU A 98 -9.77 -9.23 1.11
C LEU A 98 -8.43 -9.70 0.53
N ASP A 99 -8.44 -10.06 -0.75
CA ASP A 99 -7.23 -10.22 -1.55
C ASP A 99 -6.86 -8.88 -2.17
N TYR A 100 -5.62 -8.45 -2.01
CA TYR A 100 -5.10 -7.19 -2.52
C TYR A 100 -4.07 -7.41 -3.60
N ASP A 101 -4.04 -6.52 -4.58
CA ASP A 101 -3.02 -6.50 -5.61
C ASP A 101 -2.79 -5.06 -6.10
N ILE A 102 -1.71 -4.83 -6.82
CA ILE A 102 -1.48 -3.60 -7.55
C ILE A 102 -1.69 -3.91 -9.04
N GLU A 103 -2.65 -3.24 -9.67
CA GLU A 103 -2.85 -3.27 -11.11
C GLU A 103 -1.94 -2.23 -11.75
N ILE A 104 -1.09 -2.68 -12.66
CA ILE A 104 -0.23 -1.84 -13.49
C ILE A 104 -0.95 -1.61 -14.80
N ILE A 105 -1.11 -0.35 -15.18
CA ILE A 105 -1.84 0.06 -16.38
C ILE A 105 -0.87 0.85 -17.26
N SER A 106 -0.43 0.23 -18.34
CA SER A 106 0.47 0.86 -19.30
C SER A 106 -0.27 1.88 -20.18
N ARG A 107 0.44 2.84 -20.80
CA ARG A 107 -0.14 3.88 -21.66
C ARG A 107 -0.93 3.32 -22.85
N ASP A 108 -0.59 2.13 -23.32
CA ASP A 108 -1.35 1.40 -24.37
C ASP A 108 -2.66 0.78 -23.85
N GLY A 109 -2.97 0.94 -22.56
CA GLY A 109 -4.17 0.42 -21.92
C GLY A 109 -4.06 -1.03 -21.45
N LYS A 110 -2.90 -1.68 -21.61
CA LYS A 110 -2.68 -3.03 -21.12
C LYS A 110 -2.65 -3.03 -19.60
N LYS A 111 -3.40 -3.97 -19.01
CA LYS A 111 -3.53 -4.15 -17.56
C LYS A 111 -2.87 -5.46 -17.12
N GLN A 112 -2.07 -5.38 -16.08
CA GLN A 112 -1.37 -6.53 -15.50
C GLN A 112 -1.42 -6.46 -13.97
N LYS A 113 -1.60 -7.59 -13.30
CA LYS A 113 -1.49 -7.67 -11.84
C LYS A 113 -0.02 -7.82 -11.45
N PHE A 114 0.42 -7.00 -10.51
CA PHE A 114 1.81 -7.01 -10.06
C PHE A 114 2.22 -8.37 -9.48
N SER A 115 1.33 -9.03 -8.71
CA SER A 115 1.58 -10.37 -8.17
C SER A 115 1.91 -11.42 -9.23
N LYS A 116 1.42 -11.24 -10.47
CA LYS A 116 1.66 -12.20 -11.57
C LYS A 116 2.96 -11.95 -12.32
N ILE A 117 3.41 -10.69 -12.37
CA ILE A 117 4.52 -10.29 -13.23
C ILE A 117 5.80 -9.88 -12.50
N TYR A 118 5.76 -9.79 -11.16
CA TYR A 118 6.90 -9.29 -10.38
C TYR A 118 8.19 -10.10 -10.58
N ARG A 119 8.08 -11.39 -10.94
CA ARG A 119 9.23 -12.27 -11.22
C ARG A 119 9.81 -12.08 -12.62
N GLU A 120 9.04 -11.51 -13.54
CA GLU A 120 9.38 -11.35 -14.95
C GLU A 120 9.90 -9.94 -15.25
N LYS A 121 9.67 -8.99 -14.34
CA LYS A 121 10.01 -7.58 -14.50
C LYS A 121 11.44 -7.27 -14.08
N SER A 122 12.03 -6.22 -14.66
CA SER A 122 13.34 -5.69 -14.26
C SER A 122 13.30 -5.10 -12.84
N GLY A 123 14.47 -4.92 -12.22
CA GLY A 123 14.57 -4.39 -10.86
C GLY A 123 13.84 -3.06 -10.66
N GLY A 124 13.96 -2.11 -11.59
CA GLY A 124 13.28 -0.81 -11.51
C GLY A 124 11.77 -0.91 -11.63
N GLU A 125 11.29 -1.76 -12.52
CA GLU A 125 9.86 -2.00 -12.71
C GLU A 125 9.22 -2.72 -11.51
N THR A 126 9.99 -3.48 -10.73
CA THR A 126 9.51 -4.13 -9.50
C THR A 126 9.55 -3.21 -8.30
N GLN A 127 10.48 -2.25 -8.24
CA GLN A 127 10.55 -1.30 -7.13
C GLN A 127 9.44 -0.24 -7.16
N THR A 128 9.06 0.25 -8.34
CA THR A 128 8.07 1.34 -8.47
C THR A 128 6.74 1.03 -7.75
N PRO A 129 6.11 -0.16 -7.88
CA PRO A 129 4.89 -0.48 -7.14
C PRO A 129 5.04 -0.40 -5.62
N TYR A 130 6.19 -0.78 -5.07
CA TYR A 130 6.45 -0.66 -3.63
C TYR A 130 6.52 0.81 -3.19
N TYR A 131 7.22 1.66 -3.94
CA TYR A 131 7.26 3.09 -3.65
C TYR A 131 5.88 3.74 -3.74
N VAL A 132 5.09 3.35 -4.73
CA VAL A 132 3.69 3.80 -4.87
C VAL A 132 2.88 3.38 -3.65
N ALA A 133 2.99 2.12 -3.20
CA ALA A 133 2.27 1.61 -2.03
C ALA A 133 2.70 2.32 -0.74
N ILE A 134 4.00 2.51 -0.54
CA ILE A 134 4.57 3.20 0.63
C ILE A 134 4.08 4.65 0.64
N THR A 135 4.19 5.36 -0.48
CA THR A 135 3.76 6.76 -0.58
C THR A 135 2.27 6.92 -0.34
N ALA A 136 1.47 6.02 -0.89
CA ALA A 136 0.02 5.98 -0.65
C ALA A 136 -0.29 5.80 0.85
N SER A 137 0.47 4.95 1.54
CA SER A 137 0.35 4.75 2.99
C SER A 137 0.71 6.02 3.78
N PHE A 138 1.75 6.76 3.35
CA PHE A 138 2.11 8.03 3.97
C PHE A 138 1.05 9.13 3.72
N ILE A 139 0.49 9.19 2.51
CA ILE A 139 -0.62 10.13 2.21
C ILE A 139 -1.77 9.89 3.20
N GLN A 140 -2.12 8.64 3.44
CA GLN A 140 -3.15 8.28 4.41
C GLN A 140 -2.76 8.67 5.83
N LEU A 141 -1.56 8.29 6.27
CA LEU A 141 -1.06 8.57 7.62
C LEU A 141 -1.09 10.08 7.92
N TYR A 142 -0.67 10.89 6.96
CA TYR A 142 -0.60 12.34 7.09
C TYR A 142 -1.88 13.09 6.69
N SER A 143 -2.94 12.38 6.30
CA SER A 143 -4.25 12.99 6.04
C SER A 143 -4.99 13.40 7.32
N ILE A 144 -4.55 12.89 8.47
CA ILE A 144 -5.18 13.11 9.78
C ILE A 144 -4.45 14.28 10.48
N GLY A 145 -4.95 15.50 10.31
CA GLY A 145 -4.48 16.69 11.02
C GLY A 145 -3.30 17.42 10.35
N GLU A 146 -2.89 18.54 10.97
CA GLU A 146 -1.72 19.30 10.56
C GLU A 146 -0.47 18.68 11.20
N THR A 147 0.32 17.99 10.41
CA THR A 147 1.55 17.31 10.84
C THR A 147 2.70 17.60 9.87
N ILE A 148 3.94 17.46 10.36
CA ILE A 148 5.12 17.47 9.48
C ILE A 148 5.09 16.19 8.66
N ARG A 149 5.00 16.33 7.35
CA ARG A 149 4.95 15.20 6.39
C ARG A 149 6.36 14.78 6.01
N ILE A 150 7.05 14.06 6.88
CA ILE A 150 8.44 13.67 6.67
C ILE A 150 8.53 12.20 6.22
N ILE A 151 9.35 11.93 5.19
CA ILE A 151 9.68 10.60 4.70
C ILE A 151 11.20 10.47 4.68
N ILE A 152 11.72 9.38 5.22
CA ILE A 152 13.14 9.06 5.18
C ILE A 152 13.27 7.75 4.40
N LEU A 153 14.04 7.76 3.31
CA LEU A 153 14.27 6.60 2.47
C LEU A 153 15.77 6.32 2.40
N ASP A 154 16.16 5.14 2.84
CA ASP A 154 17.53 4.63 2.73
C ASP A 154 17.67 3.79 1.46
N GLU A 155 18.83 3.86 0.80
CA GLU A 155 19.10 3.24 -0.50
C GLU A 155 18.03 3.58 -1.56
N ALA A 156 17.53 4.83 -1.53
CA ALA A 156 16.44 5.25 -2.35
C ALA A 156 16.73 5.06 -3.84
N PHE A 157 15.79 4.44 -4.53
CA PHE A 157 15.76 4.33 -5.99
C PHE A 157 16.91 3.53 -6.62
N ASP A 158 17.57 2.64 -5.88
CA ASP A 158 18.78 1.94 -6.33
C ASP A 158 18.62 1.25 -7.71
N LYS A 159 17.47 0.70 -7.98
CA LYS A 159 17.17 -0.03 -9.24
C LYS A 159 16.24 0.70 -10.19
N MET A 160 15.86 1.94 -9.89
CA MET A 160 14.96 2.73 -10.75
C MET A 160 15.75 3.48 -11.83
N ASP A 161 15.12 3.64 -12.99
CA ASP A 161 15.62 4.51 -14.04
C ASP A 161 15.36 6.00 -13.73
N GLU A 162 16.06 6.87 -14.44
CA GLU A 162 16.01 8.32 -14.25
C GLU A 162 14.62 8.90 -14.35
N GLU A 163 13.83 8.47 -15.33
CA GLU A 163 12.49 9.02 -15.58
C GLU A 163 11.56 8.69 -14.38
N ARG A 164 11.60 7.46 -13.88
CA ARG A 164 10.82 7.06 -12.71
C ARG A 164 11.26 7.76 -11.43
N ILE A 165 12.58 7.98 -11.25
CA ILE A 165 13.10 8.74 -10.10
C ILE A 165 12.56 10.17 -10.13
N LYS A 166 12.69 10.87 -11.25
CA LYS A 166 12.19 12.26 -11.40
C LYS A 166 10.67 12.34 -11.12
N GLN A 167 9.91 11.41 -11.64
CA GLN A 167 8.47 11.37 -11.42
C GLN A 167 8.10 11.08 -9.97
N MET A 168 8.84 10.17 -9.30
CA MET A 168 8.61 9.87 -7.88
C MET A 168 8.92 11.08 -6.98
N ILE A 169 10.05 11.76 -7.22
CA ILE A 169 10.40 12.96 -6.46
C ILE A 169 9.37 14.08 -6.73
N SER A 170 8.95 14.26 -7.98
CA SER A 170 7.90 15.22 -8.32
C SER A 170 6.58 14.90 -7.60
N PHE A 171 6.24 13.62 -7.49
CA PHE A 171 5.07 13.18 -6.73
C PHE A 171 5.20 13.50 -5.24
N PHE A 172 6.33 13.21 -4.63
CA PHE A 172 6.56 13.59 -3.22
C PHE A 172 6.40 15.11 -3.00
N LYS A 173 6.94 15.92 -3.90
CA LYS A 173 6.80 17.38 -3.86
C LYS A 173 5.35 17.82 -4.01
N SER A 174 4.59 17.23 -4.94
CA SER A 174 3.17 17.58 -5.16
C SER A 174 2.28 17.25 -3.97
N GLU A 175 2.64 16.24 -3.17
CA GLU A 175 1.96 15.87 -1.94
C GLU A 175 2.49 16.60 -0.70
N ASN A 176 3.37 17.59 -0.89
CA ASN A 176 4.01 18.38 0.18
C ASN A 176 4.75 17.52 1.22
N PHE A 177 5.44 16.49 0.79
CA PHE A 177 6.32 15.73 1.64
C PHE A 177 7.68 16.41 1.78
N GLN A 178 8.20 16.43 3.00
CA GLN A 178 9.61 16.68 3.26
C GLN A 178 10.33 15.33 3.20
N VAL A 179 11.22 15.17 2.22
CA VAL A 179 11.84 13.87 1.94
C VAL A 179 13.34 13.95 2.23
N ILE A 180 13.84 12.99 2.99
CA ILE A 180 15.26 12.75 3.21
C ILE A 180 15.62 11.47 2.45
N LEU A 181 16.46 11.60 1.43
CA LEU A 181 16.94 10.49 0.62
C LEU A 181 18.40 10.19 0.98
N VAL A 182 18.66 8.97 1.42
CA VAL A 182 20.02 8.46 1.57
C VAL A 182 20.33 7.62 0.34
N ALA A 183 21.38 7.99 -0.39
CA ALA A 183 21.71 7.35 -1.65
C ALA A 183 23.24 7.30 -1.86
N PRO A 184 23.75 6.30 -2.61
CA PRO A 184 25.16 6.22 -2.95
C PRO A 184 25.54 7.35 -3.92
N THR A 185 26.82 7.72 -3.93
CA THR A 185 27.38 8.80 -4.77
C THR A 185 27.06 8.62 -6.27
N SER A 186 26.95 7.37 -6.73
CA SER A 186 26.58 7.06 -8.13
C SER A 186 25.19 7.55 -8.54
N ARG A 187 24.33 7.92 -7.59
CA ARG A 187 22.99 8.47 -7.83
C ARG A 187 22.92 9.99 -7.67
N LEU A 188 24.04 10.61 -7.32
CA LEU A 188 24.09 12.06 -7.03
C LEU A 188 23.58 12.90 -8.20
N GLU A 189 23.98 12.59 -9.42
CA GLU A 189 23.55 13.34 -10.63
C GLU A 189 22.02 13.28 -10.81
N LEU A 190 21.41 12.10 -10.59
CA LEU A 190 19.98 11.90 -10.82
C LEU A 190 19.09 12.54 -9.73
N ILE A 191 19.56 12.45 -8.48
CA ILE A 191 18.78 12.88 -7.31
C ILE A 191 19.12 14.32 -6.96
N GLY A 192 20.39 14.71 -7.14
CA GLY A 192 20.90 16.00 -6.74
C GLY A 192 20.22 17.17 -7.43
N GLU A 193 20.01 17.11 -8.75
CA GLU A 193 19.26 18.12 -9.52
C GLU A 193 17.83 18.34 -9.03
N GLN A 194 17.25 17.37 -8.35
CA GLN A 194 15.89 17.42 -7.83
C GLN A 194 15.84 17.76 -6.33
N SER A 195 17.00 17.92 -5.69
CA SER A 195 17.12 18.08 -4.25
C SER A 195 17.37 19.54 -3.91
N ASP A 196 16.69 20.05 -2.88
CA ASP A 196 16.86 21.43 -2.42
C ASP A 196 18.15 21.60 -1.60
N ASN A 197 18.65 20.53 -1.00
CA ASN A 197 19.89 20.48 -0.22
C ASN A 197 20.56 19.13 -0.36
N ILE A 198 21.89 19.13 -0.44
CA ILE A 198 22.71 17.91 -0.47
C ILE A 198 23.71 17.98 0.67
N ILE A 199 23.77 16.90 1.44
CA ILE A 199 24.79 16.70 2.47
C ILE A 199 25.62 15.49 2.07
N MET A 200 26.89 15.72 1.74
CA MET A 200 27.82 14.64 1.48
C MET A 200 28.43 14.16 2.80
N ILE A 201 28.49 12.85 2.98
CA ILE A 201 29.15 12.22 4.13
C ILE A 201 30.33 11.41 3.57
N TYR A 202 31.52 11.65 4.08
CA TYR A 202 32.71 10.92 3.70
C TYR A 202 33.57 10.58 4.91
N THR A 203 34.39 9.55 4.79
CA THR A 203 35.29 9.10 5.84
C THR A 203 36.73 9.23 5.37
N ASP A 204 37.65 9.63 6.28
CA ASP A 204 39.06 9.58 6.03
C ASP A 204 39.63 8.18 6.31
N GLY A 205 40.92 7.97 5.98
CA GLY A 205 41.60 6.72 6.26
C GLY A 205 41.78 6.37 7.74
N SER A 206 41.38 7.27 8.65
CA SER A 206 41.46 7.14 10.13
C SER A 206 40.10 6.87 10.77
N HIS A 207 39.10 6.50 9.98
CA HIS A 207 37.72 6.28 10.41
C HIS A 207 36.97 7.50 10.97
N ASN A 208 37.46 8.71 10.72
CA ASN A 208 36.71 9.92 11.05
C ASN A 208 35.68 10.19 9.94
N SER A 209 34.47 10.56 10.32
CA SER A 209 33.42 10.94 9.38
C SER A 209 33.27 12.44 9.32
N PHE A 210 33.13 12.99 8.13
CA PHE A 210 32.97 14.41 7.84
C PHE A 210 31.70 14.62 7.04
N THR A 211 31.10 15.81 7.21
CA THR A 211 29.92 16.21 6.43
C THR A 211 30.21 17.51 5.71
N GLU A 212 29.81 17.59 4.46
CA GLU A 212 29.90 18.79 3.63
C GLU A 212 28.57 19.04 2.96
N ARG A 213 28.12 20.30 3.01
CA ARG A 213 26.93 20.73 2.28
C ARG A 213 27.31 21.17 0.89
N ILE A 214 26.69 20.57 -0.10
CA ILE A 214 26.81 20.96 -1.51
C ILE A 214 25.59 21.80 -1.85
N SER A 215 25.80 23.04 -2.32
CA SER A 215 24.78 23.84 -2.99
C SER A 215 25.02 23.77 -4.49
N TYR A 216 24.00 23.41 -5.27
CA TYR A 216 24.00 23.72 -6.68
C TYR A 216 23.71 25.23 -6.76
N ASP A 217 24.72 26.01 -7.16
CA ASP A 217 24.47 27.39 -7.55
C ASP A 217 23.63 27.38 -8.84
N GLU A 218 22.54 28.11 -8.83
CA GLU A 218 21.67 28.33 -9.96
C GLU A 218 22.39 28.97 -11.15
#